data_ef98928a35f4e8650f08bff17a28be24
#
_entry.id   ef98928a35f4e8650f08bff17a28be24
#
_cell.length_a   1.000
_cell.length_b   1.000
_cell.length_c   1.000
_cell.angle_alpha   90.00
_cell.angle_beta   90.00
_cell.angle_gamma   90.00
#
_symmetry.space_group_name_H-M   'P 1'
#
loop_
_entity.id
_entity.type
_entity.pdbx_description
1 polymer ?
#
loop_
_entity_poly.entity_id
_entity_poly.type
_entity_poly.pdbx_seq_one_letter_code
_entity_poly.pdbx_strand_id
1 'polypeptide(L)'
;MKHSKRFLCLLLTLMLAASLCVFPAAAADQACPSSKDDPVMFVHGLMGWGQRAGINAVLPYWGMTTGSLTSYLNALGYETYSATVGPISSAWDRACELYAQLTGTTVDYGAAHAAAHDHARYGITYDQPLFAGWGTQRAVNLVGHSFGGATTRQFLALMANGSAEEVAAAKAAGTAPSPLFTGGKRSWVHSMTEIAAPHNGTTFIESNGTIMDAATNLAETLAKGFGITEIKNLYDFQLEQFGIYKDPNETVLETLQRVFSTDFLSHNDNAFLDLTIDRSLEINDGIGIEPNVYYFSYAGNQTVQDPVSGNYIPSAKMWTLFYPGAINMGKYYDKYTAGGFYIDQSWRPNDGMVNTVSAFYPIHSDGTCLTRDGKQGWTNYDGYSNIHFKPGIWYVMPVQPFDHIQFVGGMLNGSLVKTHALYRGVMEDIYNTYTTAPSGTAFPFTDVAESRWSYPYIREMYEAGVIDGMTPTIFEPAGNVTRAQFVKMLALLQSADVSAYASGPFTDVPGDAWYARYVNWAAASAIVNGTSETTFDPNAAISRQDMAVMLYRYAQQYGIVLPEQTAAPFTDEGSAAAYALPAVQALHRAGVINGMPDGSFRPYDTATREQACVVLCAL
;
A
#
# COMPACT_ATOMS: atom_id res chain seq x y z
N MET A 1 31.54 3.49 -62.55
CA MET A 1 30.91 2.16 -62.38
C MET A 1 31.20 1.46 -61.05
N LYS A 2 32.30 1.71 -60.30
CA LYS A 2 32.56 1.06 -59.01
C LYS A 2 31.75 1.65 -57.82
N HIS A 3 31.34 2.92 -57.87
CA HIS A 3 30.55 3.56 -56.80
C HIS A 3 29.06 3.23 -56.86
N SER A 4 28.49 2.96 -58.04
CA SER A 4 27.06 2.62 -58.17
C SER A 4 26.72 1.22 -57.63
N LYS A 5 27.66 0.27 -57.72
CA LYS A 5 27.48 -1.09 -57.18
C LYS A 5 27.52 -1.14 -55.65
N ARG A 6 28.32 -0.28 -55.00
CA ARG A 6 28.36 -0.19 -53.53
C ARG A 6 27.09 0.47 -52.95
N PHE A 7 26.56 1.46 -53.67
CA PHE A 7 25.30 2.10 -53.25
C PHE A 7 24.08 1.17 -53.40
N LEU A 8 24.08 0.35 -54.46
CA LEU A 8 23.02 -0.65 -54.68
C LEU A 8 23.06 -1.79 -53.66
N CYS A 9 24.27 -2.24 -53.23
CA CYS A 9 24.41 -3.24 -52.17
C CYS A 9 24.01 -2.67 -50.79
N LEU A 10 24.31 -1.38 -50.49
CA LEU A 10 23.89 -0.75 -49.25
C LEU A 10 22.37 -0.54 -49.21
N LEU A 11 21.72 -0.17 -50.32
CA LEU A 11 20.25 -0.08 -50.41
C LEU A 11 19.59 -1.44 -50.30
N LEU A 12 20.14 -2.50 -50.89
CA LEU A 12 19.61 -3.86 -50.75
C LEU A 12 19.78 -4.42 -49.32
N THR A 13 20.89 -4.12 -48.64
CA THR A 13 21.05 -4.50 -47.22
C THR A 13 20.17 -3.70 -46.31
N LEU A 14 19.93 -2.40 -46.54
CA LEU A 14 18.93 -1.64 -45.80
C LEU A 14 17.48 -2.09 -46.07
N MET A 15 17.12 -2.45 -47.30
CA MET A 15 15.81 -3.02 -47.62
C MET A 15 15.61 -4.44 -47.06
N LEU A 16 16.67 -5.27 -46.99
CA LEU A 16 16.59 -6.57 -46.32
C LEU A 16 16.52 -6.44 -44.79
N ALA A 17 17.20 -5.45 -44.20
CA ALA A 17 17.06 -5.16 -42.77
C ALA A 17 15.70 -4.57 -42.41
N ALA A 18 15.11 -3.77 -43.29
CA ALA A 18 13.72 -3.24 -43.09
C ALA A 18 12.63 -4.29 -43.32
N SER A 19 12.91 -5.38 -44.05
CA SER A 19 11.94 -6.46 -44.30
C SER A 19 11.98 -7.58 -43.21
N LEU A 20 12.89 -7.51 -42.23
CA LEU A 20 12.99 -8.45 -41.12
C LEU A 20 12.41 -7.90 -39.80
N CYS A 21 11.95 -6.66 -39.78
CA CYS A 21 11.07 -6.19 -38.70
C CYS A 21 9.62 -6.58 -39.02
N VAL A 22 9.35 -7.88 -39.12
CA VAL A 22 8.00 -8.36 -38.92
C VAL A 22 7.77 -8.28 -37.41
N PHE A 23 7.20 -7.16 -36.98
CA PHE A 23 6.55 -7.15 -35.67
C PHE A 23 5.55 -8.31 -35.69
N PRO A 24 5.64 -9.29 -34.78
CA PRO A 24 4.60 -10.30 -34.72
C PRO A 24 3.28 -9.54 -34.58
N ALA A 25 2.31 -9.88 -35.43
CA ALA A 25 0.97 -9.36 -35.26
C ALA A 25 0.57 -9.58 -33.82
N ALA A 26 0.20 -8.51 -33.11
CA ALA A 26 -0.20 -8.60 -31.71
C ALA A 26 -1.22 -9.75 -31.61
N ALA A 27 -0.99 -10.70 -30.72
CA ALA A 27 -1.92 -11.80 -30.53
C ALA A 27 -3.33 -11.22 -30.33
N ALA A 28 -4.32 -11.81 -30.98
CA ALA A 28 -5.71 -11.37 -30.81
C ALA A 28 -6.06 -11.43 -29.32
N ASP A 29 -6.65 -10.36 -28.78
CA ASP A 29 -6.96 -10.28 -27.37
C ASP A 29 -8.01 -11.34 -26.99
N GLN A 30 -7.68 -12.15 -25.97
CA GLN A 30 -8.59 -13.15 -25.42
C GLN A 30 -9.51 -12.41 -24.45
N ALA A 31 -10.72 -12.10 -24.90
CA ALA A 31 -11.69 -11.35 -24.11
C ALA A 31 -12.00 -12.08 -22.79
N CYS A 32 -11.94 -11.35 -21.68
CA CYS A 32 -12.36 -11.82 -20.37
C CYS A 32 -13.49 -10.91 -19.86
N PRO A 33 -14.60 -11.47 -19.35
CA PRO A 33 -15.62 -10.69 -18.70
C PRO A 33 -15.04 -9.95 -17.48
N SER A 34 -15.54 -8.74 -17.24
CA SER A 34 -15.16 -7.95 -16.07
C SER A 34 -16.40 -7.42 -15.38
N SER A 35 -16.45 -7.54 -14.07
CA SER A 35 -17.59 -7.16 -13.23
C SER A 35 -17.15 -6.73 -11.83
N LYS A 36 -18.07 -6.18 -11.04
CA LYS A 36 -17.82 -5.84 -9.64
C LYS A 36 -17.44 -7.04 -8.75
N ASP A 37 -17.65 -8.27 -9.24
CA ASP A 37 -17.28 -9.49 -8.55
C ASP A 37 -15.82 -9.92 -8.86
N ASP A 38 -15.08 -9.12 -9.63
CA ASP A 38 -13.67 -9.38 -9.90
C ASP A 38 -12.86 -9.22 -8.61
N PRO A 39 -12.01 -10.20 -8.25
CA PRO A 39 -11.23 -10.15 -7.04
C PRO A 39 -10.13 -9.10 -7.11
N VAL A 40 -9.65 -8.69 -5.94
CA VAL A 40 -8.51 -7.80 -5.78
C VAL A 40 -7.30 -8.61 -5.31
N MET A 41 -6.24 -8.60 -6.10
CA MET A 41 -4.98 -9.28 -5.82
C MET A 41 -3.95 -8.28 -5.32
N PHE A 42 -3.55 -8.43 -4.07
CA PHE A 42 -2.51 -7.65 -3.45
C PHE A 42 -1.13 -8.27 -3.72
N VAL A 43 -0.17 -7.44 -4.15
CA VAL A 43 1.21 -7.84 -4.46
C VAL A 43 2.17 -7.05 -3.58
N HIS A 44 2.83 -7.74 -2.66
CA HIS A 44 3.73 -7.13 -1.67
C HIS A 44 5.02 -6.55 -2.29
N GLY A 45 5.67 -5.65 -1.56
CA GLY A 45 6.94 -5.04 -1.93
C GLY A 45 8.16 -5.89 -1.62
N LEU A 46 9.33 -5.24 -1.67
CA LEU A 46 10.62 -5.84 -1.30
C LEU A 46 10.55 -6.37 0.14
N MET A 47 11.17 -7.52 0.39
CA MET A 47 11.17 -8.22 1.69
C MET A 47 9.77 -8.57 2.23
N GLY A 48 8.72 -8.42 1.42
CA GLY A 48 7.34 -8.73 1.80
C GLY A 48 6.98 -10.21 1.65
N TRP A 49 5.72 -10.53 1.91
CA TRP A 49 5.17 -11.89 1.80
C TRP A 49 3.67 -11.85 1.54
N GLY A 50 3.13 -12.93 1.02
CA GLY A 50 1.70 -13.10 0.75
C GLY A 50 1.06 -14.19 1.61
N GLN A 51 -0.20 -14.49 1.28
CA GLN A 51 -1.03 -15.40 2.09
C GLN A 51 -0.54 -16.86 2.18
N ARG A 52 0.29 -17.31 1.23
CA ARG A 52 0.85 -18.66 1.23
C ARG A 52 2.13 -18.79 2.07
N ALA A 53 2.74 -17.70 2.48
CA ALA A 53 3.90 -17.71 3.36
C ALA A 53 3.50 -18.04 4.80
N GLY A 54 4.27 -18.91 5.47
CA GLY A 54 3.98 -19.32 6.85
C GLY A 54 3.91 -18.16 7.85
N ILE A 55 4.73 -17.13 7.64
CA ILE A 55 4.74 -15.93 8.46
C ILE A 55 3.42 -15.16 8.41
N ASN A 56 2.67 -15.23 7.31
CA ASN A 56 1.42 -14.49 7.16
C ASN A 56 0.33 -14.91 8.17
N ALA A 57 0.43 -16.13 8.72
CA ALA A 57 -0.50 -16.60 9.75
C ALA A 57 -0.32 -15.89 11.10
N VAL A 58 0.87 -15.34 11.38
CA VAL A 58 1.20 -14.67 12.64
C VAL A 58 1.41 -13.17 12.48
N LEU A 59 1.86 -12.75 11.31
CA LEU A 59 2.08 -11.35 10.95
C LEU A 59 1.68 -11.17 9.49
N PRO A 60 0.47 -10.72 9.18
CA PRO A 60 0.06 -10.46 7.81
C PRO A 60 0.83 -9.25 7.26
N TYR A 61 1.41 -9.36 6.05
CA TYR A 61 2.06 -8.20 5.41
C TYR A 61 1.09 -7.04 5.24
N TRP A 62 -0.11 -7.33 4.76
CA TRP A 62 -1.17 -6.37 4.57
C TRP A 62 -1.95 -6.20 5.88
N GLY A 63 -1.65 -5.10 6.55
CA GLY A 63 -2.21 -4.72 7.84
C GLY A 63 -1.26 -4.91 9.03
N MET A 64 -0.21 -5.69 8.91
CA MET A 64 0.82 -5.90 9.94
C MET A 64 0.27 -5.92 11.37
N THR A 65 0.65 -4.97 12.21
CA THR A 65 0.18 -4.86 13.60
C THR A 65 -1.24 -4.30 13.75
N THR A 66 -1.81 -3.77 12.67
CA THR A 66 -3.19 -3.31 12.66
C THR A 66 -4.22 -4.42 12.34
N GLY A 67 -3.74 -5.66 12.18
CA GLY A 67 -4.57 -6.81 11.82
C GLY A 67 -4.65 -7.03 10.30
N SER A 68 -5.18 -8.19 9.88
CA SER A 68 -5.24 -8.56 8.47
C SER A 68 -6.16 -7.63 7.67
N LEU A 69 -5.58 -6.80 6.81
CA LEU A 69 -6.30 -5.91 5.91
C LEU A 69 -7.18 -6.69 4.91
N THR A 70 -6.67 -7.79 4.36
CA THR A 70 -7.46 -8.65 3.46
C THR A 70 -8.68 -9.24 4.16
N SER A 71 -8.53 -9.68 5.41
CA SER A 71 -9.67 -10.14 6.21
C SER A 71 -10.68 -9.03 6.49
N TYR A 72 -10.20 -7.82 6.79
CA TYR A 72 -11.06 -6.64 6.97
C TYR A 72 -11.86 -6.33 5.71
N LEU A 73 -11.21 -6.27 4.55
CA LEU A 73 -11.86 -5.99 3.27
C LEU A 73 -12.85 -7.11 2.88
N ASN A 74 -12.49 -8.37 3.12
CA ASN A 74 -13.40 -9.49 2.90
C ASN A 74 -14.65 -9.41 3.79
N ALA A 75 -14.52 -8.96 5.03
CA ALA A 75 -15.67 -8.72 5.91
C ALA A 75 -16.58 -7.58 5.43
N LEU A 76 -16.07 -6.66 4.62
CA LEU A 76 -16.85 -5.61 3.94
C LEU A 76 -17.50 -6.09 2.64
N GLY A 77 -17.27 -7.35 2.23
CA GLY A 77 -17.84 -7.93 1.02
C GLY A 77 -16.97 -7.86 -0.23
N TYR A 78 -15.73 -7.38 -0.11
CA TYR A 78 -14.75 -7.46 -1.19
C TYR A 78 -14.09 -8.84 -1.21
N GLU A 79 -13.79 -9.37 -2.38
CA GLU A 79 -13.04 -10.61 -2.51
C GLU A 79 -11.56 -10.27 -2.72
N THR A 80 -10.72 -10.52 -1.70
CA THR A 80 -9.31 -10.12 -1.74
C THR A 80 -8.37 -11.29 -1.48
N TYR A 81 -7.24 -11.29 -2.17
CA TYR A 81 -6.14 -12.25 -2.05
C TYR A 81 -4.80 -11.53 -1.97
N SER A 82 -3.75 -12.19 -1.47
CA SER A 82 -2.39 -11.66 -1.52
C SER A 82 -1.42 -12.70 -2.08
N ALA A 83 -0.75 -12.36 -3.18
CA ALA A 83 0.24 -13.19 -3.82
C ALA A 83 1.51 -13.31 -2.97
N THR A 84 2.14 -14.47 -2.98
CA THR A 84 3.44 -14.74 -2.34
C THR A 84 4.49 -14.88 -3.44
N VAL A 85 5.21 -13.81 -3.74
CA VAL A 85 6.25 -13.77 -4.77
C VAL A 85 7.62 -13.62 -4.14
N GLY A 86 8.70 -13.89 -4.88
CA GLY A 86 10.07 -13.81 -4.35
C GLY A 86 10.36 -12.44 -3.70
N PRO A 87 10.73 -12.40 -2.41
CA PRO A 87 10.90 -11.14 -1.69
C PRO A 87 11.97 -10.20 -2.24
N ILE A 88 12.99 -10.75 -2.94
CA ILE A 88 14.12 -10.02 -3.52
C ILE A 88 14.41 -10.38 -4.99
N SER A 89 13.58 -11.22 -5.60
CA SER A 89 13.65 -11.56 -7.03
C SER A 89 13.31 -10.35 -7.90
N SER A 90 13.70 -10.35 -9.16
CA SER A 90 13.40 -9.30 -10.13
C SER A 90 11.90 -9.12 -10.38
N ALA A 91 11.51 -8.02 -10.99
CA ALA A 91 10.13 -7.78 -11.40
C ALA A 91 9.64 -8.83 -12.42
N TRP A 92 10.53 -9.34 -13.27
CA TRP A 92 10.25 -10.40 -14.24
C TRP A 92 9.92 -11.73 -13.53
N ASP A 93 10.80 -12.21 -12.67
CA ASP A 93 10.60 -13.47 -11.94
C ASP A 93 9.32 -13.43 -11.13
N ARG A 94 9.11 -12.34 -10.40
CA ARG A 94 7.89 -12.12 -9.59
C ARG A 94 6.62 -12.09 -10.44
N ALA A 95 6.68 -11.57 -11.67
CA ALA A 95 5.56 -11.61 -12.61
C ALA A 95 5.24 -13.06 -13.05
N CYS A 96 6.26 -13.88 -13.30
CA CYS A 96 6.10 -15.29 -13.62
C CYS A 96 5.50 -16.07 -12.43
N GLU A 97 5.94 -15.79 -11.22
CA GLU A 97 5.41 -16.38 -9.98
C GLU A 97 3.96 -15.97 -9.72
N LEU A 98 3.62 -14.68 -9.95
CA LEU A 98 2.24 -14.22 -9.86
C LEU A 98 1.33 -14.95 -10.85
N TYR A 99 1.79 -15.10 -12.11
CA TYR A 99 1.04 -15.84 -13.12
C TYR A 99 0.78 -17.29 -12.70
N ALA A 100 1.82 -17.97 -12.22
CA ALA A 100 1.71 -19.36 -11.78
C ALA A 100 0.73 -19.53 -10.61
N GLN A 101 0.69 -18.58 -9.68
CA GLN A 101 -0.26 -18.60 -8.57
C GLN A 101 -1.71 -18.33 -9.01
N LEU A 102 -1.91 -17.46 -10.01
CA LEU A 102 -3.24 -17.18 -10.56
C LEU A 102 -3.78 -18.32 -11.41
N THR A 103 -2.90 -19.13 -11.99
CA THR A 103 -3.28 -20.26 -12.88
C THR A 103 -3.21 -21.63 -12.20
N GLY A 104 -2.55 -21.76 -11.04
CA GLY A 104 -2.30 -23.05 -10.40
C GLY A 104 -1.36 -23.93 -11.23
N THR A 105 -0.21 -23.37 -11.64
CA THR A 105 0.77 -24.04 -12.51
C THR A 105 2.18 -23.98 -11.93
N THR A 106 3.13 -24.60 -12.61
CA THR A 106 4.56 -24.44 -12.32
C THR A 106 5.03 -23.08 -12.83
N VAL A 107 5.85 -22.39 -12.02
CA VAL A 107 6.52 -21.14 -12.46
C VAL A 107 7.44 -21.47 -13.64
N ASP A 108 7.29 -20.75 -14.75
CA ASP A 108 8.20 -20.79 -15.90
C ASP A 108 8.76 -19.37 -16.08
N TYR A 109 10.02 -19.17 -15.70
CA TYR A 109 10.71 -17.89 -15.80
C TYR A 109 11.08 -17.52 -17.24
N GLY A 110 10.96 -18.48 -18.18
CA GLY A 110 11.35 -18.34 -19.56
C GLY A 110 12.69 -18.99 -19.88
N ALA A 111 12.81 -19.52 -21.09
CA ALA A 111 14.03 -20.22 -21.50
C ALA A 111 15.17 -19.26 -21.85
N ALA A 112 14.87 -18.13 -22.48
CA ALA A 112 15.84 -17.11 -22.82
C ALA A 112 16.28 -16.33 -21.57
N HIS A 113 15.33 -15.91 -20.74
CA HIS A 113 15.58 -15.20 -19.50
C HIS A 113 16.44 -16.01 -18.53
N ALA A 114 16.06 -17.25 -18.27
CA ALA A 114 16.83 -18.13 -17.39
C ALA A 114 18.26 -18.38 -17.89
N ALA A 115 18.44 -18.51 -19.21
CA ALA A 115 19.77 -18.65 -19.80
C ALA A 115 20.59 -17.35 -19.76
N ALA A 116 19.96 -16.18 -19.89
CA ALA A 116 20.62 -14.89 -19.82
C ALA A 116 21.11 -14.54 -18.40
N HIS A 117 20.39 -15.04 -17.39
CA HIS A 117 20.65 -14.72 -15.98
C HIS A 117 21.22 -15.90 -15.17
N ASP A 118 21.56 -17.02 -15.85
CA ASP A 118 22.21 -18.20 -15.26
C ASP A 118 21.47 -18.80 -14.07
N HIS A 119 20.15 -19.01 -14.23
CA HIS A 119 19.31 -19.65 -13.22
C HIS A 119 18.37 -20.70 -13.83
N ALA A 120 17.68 -21.48 -12.98
CA ALA A 120 16.75 -22.50 -13.46
C ALA A 120 15.50 -21.88 -14.11
N ARG A 121 15.08 -22.46 -15.25
CA ARG A 121 13.88 -22.02 -15.96
C ARG A 121 12.60 -22.22 -15.16
N TYR A 122 12.51 -23.29 -14.38
CA TYR A 122 11.30 -23.66 -13.66
C TYR A 122 11.47 -23.50 -12.16
N GLY A 123 10.47 -22.90 -11.51
CA GLY A 123 10.41 -22.72 -10.08
C GLY A 123 9.31 -23.57 -9.42
N ILE A 124 8.68 -23.02 -8.39
CA ILE A 124 7.66 -23.69 -7.56
C ILE A 124 6.43 -24.07 -8.39
N THR A 125 5.83 -25.23 -8.07
CA THR A 125 4.55 -25.67 -8.63
C THR A 125 3.41 -25.37 -7.67
N TYR A 126 2.37 -24.73 -8.16
CA TYR A 126 1.13 -24.47 -7.44
C TYR A 126 0.03 -25.40 -7.94
N ASP A 127 -0.48 -26.29 -7.08
CA ASP A 127 -1.49 -27.29 -7.45
C ASP A 127 -2.89 -26.68 -7.67
N GLN A 128 -3.14 -25.48 -7.12
CA GLN A 128 -4.41 -24.80 -7.22
C GLN A 128 -4.19 -23.29 -7.43
N PRO A 129 -5.02 -22.64 -8.26
CA PRO A 129 -5.03 -21.20 -8.40
C PRO A 129 -5.42 -20.52 -7.10
N LEU A 130 -5.09 -19.23 -6.93
CA LEU A 130 -5.50 -18.43 -5.78
C LEU A 130 -7.02 -18.24 -5.75
N PHE A 131 -7.65 -18.15 -6.90
CA PHE A 131 -9.11 -18.15 -7.08
C PHE A 131 -9.49 -18.76 -8.43
N ALA A 132 -10.71 -19.23 -8.56
CA ALA A 132 -11.18 -19.89 -9.78
C ALA A 132 -11.72 -18.91 -10.82
N GLY A 133 -11.66 -19.29 -12.09
CA GLY A 133 -12.33 -18.59 -13.19
C GLY A 133 -11.58 -17.39 -13.79
N TRP A 134 -10.35 -17.09 -13.32
CA TRP A 134 -9.55 -16.01 -13.89
C TRP A 134 -9.30 -16.23 -15.40
N GLY A 135 -9.46 -15.15 -16.15
CA GLY A 135 -9.26 -15.15 -17.61
C GLY A 135 -10.38 -15.78 -18.42
N THR A 136 -11.35 -16.42 -17.78
CA THR A 136 -12.50 -17.06 -18.47
C THR A 136 -13.85 -16.57 -17.99
N GLN A 137 -13.99 -16.27 -16.72
CA GLN A 137 -15.23 -15.81 -16.08
C GLN A 137 -15.07 -14.45 -15.41
N ARG A 138 -13.87 -14.11 -14.98
CA ARG A 138 -13.54 -12.93 -14.18
C ARG A 138 -12.18 -12.38 -14.56
N ALA A 139 -12.05 -11.08 -14.55
CA ALA A 139 -10.79 -10.37 -14.54
C ALA A 139 -10.18 -10.31 -13.13
N VAL A 140 -9.12 -9.55 -12.94
CA VAL A 140 -8.51 -9.27 -11.63
C VAL A 140 -8.18 -7.78 -11.52
N ASN A 141 -8.33 -7.24 -10.33
CA ASN A 141 -7.80 -5.94 -9.95
C ASN A 141 -6.47 -6.14 -9.21
N LEU A 142 -5.42 -5.46 -9.62
CA LEU A 142 -4.10 -5.56 -9.01
C LEU A 142 -3.87 -4.38 -8.06
N VAL A 143 -3.31 -4.66 -6.88
CA VAL A 143 -2.86 -3.64 -5.94
C VAL A 143 -1.42 -3.94 -5.55
N GLY A 144 -0.48 -3.15 -6.08
CA GLY A 144 0.94 -3.26 -5.81
C GLY A 144 1.39 -2.29 -4.71
N HIS A 145 2.16 -2.75 -3.72
CA HIS A 145 2.84 -1.87 -2.77
C HIS A 145 4.34 -1.89 -3.04
N SER A 146 4.96 -0.70 -3.04
CA SER A 146 6.41 -0.61 -3.18
C SER A 146 6.89 -1.33 -4.46
N PHE A 147 7.88 -2.19 -4.39
CA PHE A 147 8.36 -3.01 -5.51
C PHE A 147 7.28 -3.95 -6.10
N GLY A 148 6.17 -4.18 -5.38
CA GLY A 148 4.98 -4.84 -5.92
C GLY A 148 4.42 -4.14 -7.16
N GLY A 149 4.56 -2.81 -7.24
CA GLY A 149 4.17 -2.04 -8.42
C GLY A 149 5.00 -2.37 -9.67
N ALA A 150 6.32 -2.51 -9.55
CA ALA A 150 7.16 -2.98 -10.65
C ALA A 150 6.74 -4.39 -11.11
N THR A 151 6.41 -5.26 -10.15
CA THR A 151 5.92 -6.63 -10.42
C THR A 151 4.62 -6.63 -11.21
N THR A 152 3.61 -5.89 -10.77
CA THR A 152 2.28 -5.84 -11.42
C THR A 152 2.35 -5.21 -12.81
N ARG A 153 3.21 -4.20 -13.00
CA ARG A 153 3.45 -3.58 -14.32
C ARG A 153 4.14 -4.55 -15.28
N GLN A 154 5.19 -5.25 -14.83
CA GLN A 154 5.87 -6.27 -15.64
C GLN A 154 4.91 -7.41 -15.98
N PHE A 155 4.10 -7.84 -15.02
CA PHE A 155 3.07 -8.86 -15.22
C PHE A 155 2.05 -8.44 -16.29
N LEU A 156 1.50 -7.23 -16.19
CA LEU A 156 0.55 -6.73 -17.19
C LEU A 156 1.17 -6.63 -18.58
N ALA A 157 2.42 -6.16 -18.69
CA ALA A 157 3.13 -6.07 -19.96
C ALA A 157 3.29 -7.45 -20.62
N LEU A 158 3.67 -8.46 -19.85
CA LEU A 158 3.78 -9.85 -20.35
C LEU A 158 2.41 -10.42 -20.71
N MET A 159 1.38 -10.16 -19.92
CA MET A 159 0.01 -10.59 -20.24
C MET A 159 -0.50 -9.94 -21.54
N ALA A 160 -0.19 -8.67 -21.76
CA ALA A 160 -0.64 -7.93 -22.94
C ALA A 160 0.17 -8.30 -24.20
N ASN A 161 1.48 -8.25 -24.11
CA ASN A 161 2.38 -8.29 -25.26
C ASN A 161 3.15 -9.61 -25.40
N GLY A 162 3.28 -10.36 -24.30
CA GLY A 162 4.12 -11.55 -24.24
C GLY A 162 5.62 -11.22 -24.34
N SER A 163 6.41 -12.23 -24.72
CA SER A 163 7.83 -12.12 -25.05
C SER A 163 8.13 -12.93 -26.30
N ALA A 164 8.44 -12.25 -27.39
CA ALA A 164 8.81 -12.91 -28.65
C ALA A 164 10.09 -13.73 -28.50
N GLU A 165 11.01 -13.27 -27.65
CA GLU A 165 12.26 -13.96 -27.35
C GLU A 165 12.02 -15.27 -26.65
N GLU A 166 11.16 -15.31 -25.63
CA GLU A 166 10.79 -16.54 -24.90
C GLU A 166 10.07 -17.53 -25.80
N VAL A 167 9.16 -17.05 -26.64
CA VAL A 167 8.47 -17.91 -27.61
C VAL A 167 9.47 -18.53 -28.59
N ALA A 168 10.44 -17.76 -29.08
CA ALA A 168 11.47 -18.26 -29.99
C ALA A 168 12.42 -19.25 -29.30
N ALA A 169 12.86 -18.96 -28.08
CA ALA A 169 13.73 -19.83 -27.29
C ALA A 169 13.06 -21.17 -26.95
N ALA A 170 11.82 -21.14 -26.50
CA ALA A 170 11.04 -22.35 -26.24
C ALA A 170 10.89 -23.22 -27.50
N LYS A 171 10.58 -22.60 -28.64
CA LYS A 171 10.51 -23.29 -29.93
C LYS A 171 11.86 -23.91 -30.34
N ALA A 172 12.96 -23.20 -30.16
CA ALA A 172 14.30 -23.72 -30.43
C ALA A 172 14.67 -24.90 -29.55
N ALA A 173 14.22 -24.88 -28.28
CA ALA A 173 14.38 -25.98 -27.33
C ALA A 173 13.40 -27.12 -27.53
N GLY A 174 12.48 -27.05 -28.50
CA GLY A 174 11.45 -28.08 -28.74
C GLY A 174 10.39 -28.15 -27.61
N THR A 175 10.19 -27.11 -26.86
CA THR A 175 9.21 -27.02 -25.75
C THR A 175 8.13 -25.97 -26.06
N ALA A 176 7.00 -26.04 -25.33
CA ALA A 176 5.99 -24.98 -25.37
C ALA A 176 6.44 -23.79 -24.47
N PRO A 177 6.22 -22.55 -24.91
CA PRO A 177 6.38 -21.40 -24.02
C PRO A 177 5.27 -21.37 -22.98
N SER A 178 5.51 -20.75 -21.82
CA SER A 178 4.44 -20.40 -20.90
C SER A 178 3.38 -19.56 -21.62
N PRO A 179 2.09 -19.78 -21.35
CA PRO A 179 1.04 -18.92 -21.92
C PRO A 179 1.20 -17.43 -21.53
N LEU A 180 1.87 -17.12 -20.43
CA LEU A 180 2.24 -15.74 -20.07
C LEU A 180 2.98 -15.04 -21.22
N PHE A 181 3.95 -15.72 -21.83
CA PHE A 181 4.80 -15.18 -22.89
C PHE A 181 4.14 -15.11 -24.27
N THR A 182 2.92 -15.63 -24.43
CA THR A 182 2.19 -15.54 -25.71
C THR A 182 1.41 -14.25 -25.88
N GLY A 183 1.24 -13.45 -24.83
CA GLY A 183 0.49 -12.18 -24.86
C GLY A 183 -1.01 -12.36 -25.13
N GLY A 184 -1.69 -11.27 -25.52
CA GLY A 184 -3.09 -11.27 -25.93
C GLY A 184 -4.10 -11.44 -24.78
N LYS A 185 -3.74 -11.08 -23.54
CA LYS A 185 -4.56 -11.26 -22.34
C LYS A 185 -4.77 -9.94 -21.57
N ARG A 186 -4.88 -8.82 -22.33
CA ARG A 186 -5.03 -7.46 -21.75
C ARG A 186 -6.25 -7.35 -20.85
N SER A 187 -7.37 -7.88 -21.30
CA SER A 187 -8.65 -7.82 -20.58
C SER A 187 -8.75 -8.74 -19.34
N TRP A 188 -7.71 -9.53 -19.05
CA TRP A 188 -7.67 -10.34 -17.83
C TRP A 188 -7.31 -9.53 -16.58
N VAL A 189 -6.82 -8.29 -16.78
CA VAL A 189 -6.59 -7.30 -15.71
C VAL A 189 -7.53 -6.12 -15.97
N HIS A 190 -8.37 -5.79 -14.99
CA HIS A 190 -9.31 -4.68 -15.07
C HIS A 190 -8.68 -3.36 -14.61
N SER A 191 -8.02 -3.39 -13.46
CA SER A 191 -7.38 -2.20 -12.90
C SER A 191 -6.04 -2.52 -12.23
N MET A 192 -5.22 -1.49 -12.09
CA MET A 192 -3.93 -1.51 -11.41
C MET A 192 -3.84 -0.30 -10.49
N THR A 193 -3.65 -0.56 -9.21
CA THR A 193 -3.46 0.45 -8.17
C THR A 193 -2.07 0.28 -7.56
N GLU A 194 -1.25 1.32 -7.63
CA GLU A 194 0.12 1.29 -7.18
C GLU A 194 0.28 2.19 -5.96
N ILE A 195 0.73 1.61 -4.85
CA ILE A 195 0.84 2.28 -3.55
C ILE A 195 2.31 2.41 -3.19
N ALA A 196 2.80 3.65 -3.08
CA ALA A 196 4.20 3.98 -2.81
C ALA A 196 5.18 3.22 -3.73
N ALA A 197 4.78 3.00 -4.98
CA ALA A 197 5.55 2.22 -5.95
C ALA A 197 6.64 3.08 -6.61
N PRO A 198 7.91 2.64 -6.63
CA PRO A 198 9.01 3.36 -7.26
C PRO A 198 8.98 3.13 -8.78
N HIS A 199 8.02 3.75 -9.48
CA HIS A 199 7.86 3.58 -10.93
C HIS A 199 9.13 3.91 -11.73
N ASN A 200 9.92 4.84 -11.22
CA ASN A 200 11.13 5.36 -11.87
C ASN A 200 12.38 5.09 -11.02
N GLY A 201 12.36 4.05 -10.20
CA GLY A 201 13.42 3.75 -9.24
C GLY A 201 13.41 4.65 -8.02
N THR A 202 14.46 4.58 -7.21
CA THR A 202 14.57 5.36 -5.98
C THR A 202 15.98 5.85 -5.73
N THR A 203 16.10 7.12 -5.36
CA THR A 203 17.38 7.70 -4.92
C THR A 203 17.90 7.09 -3.61
N PHE A 204 17.13 6.22 -2.95
CA PHE A 204 17.63 5.42 -1.83
C PHE A 204 18.84 4.58 -2.27
N ILE A 205 18.74 3.91 -3.42
CA ILE A 205 19.84 3.12 -3.98
C ILE A 205 21.00 4.02 -4.36
N GLU A 206 20.73 5.11 -5.08
CA GLU A 206 21.75 6.01 -5.60
C GLU A 206 22.51 6.78 -4.50
N SER A 207 21.91 6.98 -3.32
CA SER A 207 22.47 7.81 -2.25
C SER A 207 23.21 7.04 -1.15
N ASN A 208 23.23 5.69 -1.20
CA ASN A 208 23.76 4.83 -0.12
C ASN A 208 25.01 4.02 -0.50
N GLY A 209 25.86 4.52 -1.38
CA GLY A 209 27.15 3.92 -1.71
C GLY A 209 27.09 2.99 -2.92
N THR A 210 27.71 1.80 -2.82
CA THR A 210 27.62 0.80 -3.87
C THR A 210 26.24 0.13 -3.88
N ILE A 211 25.89 -0.51 -5.00
CA ILE A 211 24.65 -1.30 -5.09
C ILE A 211 24.56 -2.36 -3.99
N MET A 212 25.69 -2.98 -3.63
CA MET A 212 25.78 -3.95 -2.54
C MET A 212 25.48 -3.31 -1.18
N ASP A 213 26.07 -2.13 -0.90
CA ASP A 213 25.82 -1.41 0.36
C ASP A 213 24.35 -0.97 0.45
N ALA A 214 23.81 -0.44 -0.64
CA ALA A 214 22.43 -0.01 -0.72
C ALA A 214 21.45 -1.19 -0.58
N ALA A 215 21.70 -2.32 -1.26
CA ALA A 215 20.89 -3.53 -1.17
C ALA A 215 20.87 -4.09 0.27
N THR A 216 22.03 -4.20 0.89
CA THR A 216 22.16 -4.67 2.28
C THR A 216 21.41 -3.74 3.24
N ASN A 217 21.65 -2.44 3.16
CA ASN A 217 20.99 -1.45 4.01
C ASN A 217 19.47 -1.45 3.83
N LEU A 218 18.99 -1.56 2.58
CA LEU A 218 17.56 -1.58 2.27
C LEU A 218 16.88 -2.84 2.82
N ALA A 219 17.46 -4.02 2.55
CA ALA A 219 16.91 -5.29 3.01
C ALA A 219 16.91 -5.40 4.54
N GLU A 220 18.01 -5.02 5.21
CA GLU A 220 18.06 -5.01 6.66
C GLU A 220 17.08 -4.00 7.30
N THR A 221 16.97 -2.80 6.71
CA THR A 221 16.04 -1.78 7.18
C THR A 221 14.60 -2.29 7.09
N LEU A 222 14.22 -2.92 5.97
CA LEU A 222 12.89 -3.50 5.83
C LEU A 222 12.68 -4.70 6.76
N ALA A 223 13.66 -5.61 6.90
CA ALA A 223 13.55 -6.74 7.82
C ALA A 223 13.38 -6.29 9.28
N LYS A 224 14.11 -5.26 9.70
CA LYS A 224 13.94 -4.60 11.01
C LYS A 224 12.58 -3.91 11.11
N GLY A 225 12.17 -3.23 10.04
CA GLY A 225 10.89 -2.54 9.92
C GLY A 225 9.69 -3.45 10.02
N PHE A 226 9.78 -4.61 9.44
CA PHE A 226 8.76 -5.65 9.54
C PHE A 226 8.87 -6.50 10.82
N GLY A 227 9.95 -6.33 11.60
CA GLY A 227 10.16 -7.13 12.82
C GLY A 227 10.45 -8.60 12.56
N ILE A 228 11.03 -8.94 11.40
CA ILE A 228 11.23 -10.33 10.97
C ILE A 228 12.66 -10.83 11.10
N THR A 229 13.60 -10.01 11.55
CA THR A 229 15.03 -10.33 11.59
C THR A 229 15.35 -11.66 12.28
N GLU A 230 14.67 -11.97 13.38
CA GLU A 230 14.88 -13.16 14.21
C GLU A 230 13.96 -14.34 13.86
N ILE A 231 13.11 -14.18 12.83
CA ILE A 231 12.17 -15.23 12.43
C ILE A 231 12.94 -16.36 11.73
N LYS A 232 12.63 -17.59 12.13
CA LYS A 232 13.12 -18.82 11.51
C LYS A 232 11.98 -19.59 10.86
N ASN A 233 12.27 -20.32 9.80
CA ASN A 233 11.37 -21.30 9.18
C ASN A 233 9.98 -20.82 8.70
N LEU A 234 9.52 -19.64 9.09
CA LEU A 234 8.22 -19.08 8.63
C LEU A 234 8.34 -18.17 7.42
N TYR A 235 9.56 -17.66 7.17
CA TYR A 235 9.87 -16.78 6.05
C TYR A 235 10.72 -17.52 5.02
N ASP A 236 10.50 -17.24 3.73
CA ASP A 236 11.20 -17.86 2.62
C ASP A 236 11.55 -16.81 1.57
N PHE A 237 12.79 -16.82 1.08
CA PHE A 237 13.24 -15.92 0.05
C PHE A 237 12.88 -16.39 -1.36
N GLN A 238 12.45 -17.64 -1.54
CA GLN A 238 12.05 -18.23 -2.81
C GLN A 238 13.12 -18.00 -3.89
N LEU A 239 14.35 -18.47 -3.65
CA LEU A 239 15.52 -18.30 -4.52
C LEU A 239 16.05 -19.65 -5.05
N GLU A 240 15.20 -20.67 -5.08
CA GLU A 240 15.58 -22.02 -5.52
C GLU A 240 16.04 -22.04 -6.97
N GLN A 241 15.52 -21.12 -7.81
CA GLN A 241 15.96 -20.97 -9.21
C GLN A 241 17.45 -20.61 -9.29
N PHE A 242 18.01 -19.91 -8.32
CA PHE A 242 19.44 -19.59 -8.20
C PHE A 242 20.23 -20.63 -7.41
N GLY A 243 19.63 -21.79 -7.07
CA GLY A 243 20.24 -22.82 -6.24
C GLY A 243 20.40 -22.44 -4.77
N ILE A 244 19.74 -21.38 -4.33
CA ILE A 244 19.76 -20.89 -2.95
C ILE A 244 18.52 -21.41 -2.23
N TYR A 245 18.71 -22.43 -1.39
CA TYR A 245 17.62 -23.09 -0.66
C TYR A 245 17.47 -22.53 0.74
N LYS A 246 16.25 -22.56 1.26
CA LYS A 246 15.93 -22.22 2.63
C LYS A 246 16.61 -23.16 3.62
N ASP A 247 17.24 -22.58 4.65
CA ASP A 247 17.67 -23.33 5.85
C ASP A 247 16.69 -23.04 7.01
N PRO A 248 15.98 -24.05 7.54
CA PRO A 248 15.03 -23.85 8.62
C PRO A 248 15.66 -23.42 9.96
N ASN A 249 16.98 -23.49 10.10
CA ASN A 249 17.69 -23.09 11.30
C ASN A 249 18.17 -21.64 11.24
N GLU A 250 18.27 -21.04 10.07
CA GLU A 250 18.69 -19.67 9.90
C GLU A 250 17.55 -18.68 10.21
N THR A 251 17.91 -17.55 10.78
CA THR A 251 17.06 -16.36 10.87
C THR A 251 16.99 -15.68 9.51
N VAL A 252 16.02 -14.78 9.32
CA VAL A 252 15.94 -13.94 8.10
C VAL A 252 17.23 -13.15 7.89
N LEU A 253 17.82 -12.62 8.97
CA LEU A 253 19.06 -11.86 8.87
C LEU A 253 20.26 -12.73 8.45
N GLU A 254 20.41 -13.92 9.05
CA GLU A 254 21.47 -14.89 8.68
C GLU A 254 21.30 -15.33 7.22
N THR A 255 20.07 -15.61 6.78
CA THR A 255 19.80 -15.94 5.37
C THR A 255 20.16 -14.80 4.44
N LEU A 256 19.82 -13.53 4.76
CA LEU A 256 20.22 -12.37 3.96
C LEU A 256 21.74 -12.27 3.84
N GLN A 257 22.47 -12.42 4.94
CA GLN A 257 23.93 -12.38 4.94
C GLN A 257 24.52 -13.50 4.07
N ARG A 258 23.93 -14.70 4.13
CA ARG A 258 24.34 -15.81 3.27
C ARG A 258 24.04 -15.52 1.80
N VAL A 259 22.84 -15.04 1.45
CA VAL A 259 22.46 -14.69 0.07
C VAL A 259 23.41 -13.64 -0.50
N PHE A 260 23.69 -12.56 0.24
CA PHE A 260 24.58 -11.50 -0.21
C PHE A 260 26.08 -11.91 -0.21
N SER A 261 26.45 -13.03 0.40
CA SER A 261 27.79 -13.61 0.27
C SER A 261 27.96 -14.48 -0.98
N THR A 262 26.88 -14.79 -1.68
CA THR A 262 26.89 -15.47 -2.99
C THR A 262 27.04 -14.46 -4.12
N ASP A 263 27.01 -14.94 -5.35
CA ASP A 263 26.99 -14.14 -6.57
C ASP A 263 25.58 -13.67 -6.98
N PHE A 264 24.56 -13.86 -6.13
CA PHE A 264 23.16 -13.52 -6.41
C PHE A 264 22.98 -12.13 -7.03
N LEU A 265 23.64 -11.09 -6.48
CA LEU A 265 23.52 -9.73 -7.04
C LEU A 265 24.23 -9.57 -8.40
N SER A 266 25.14 -10.47 -8.76
CA SER A 266 25.86 -10.43 -10.05
C SER A 266 25.07 -11.06 -11.21
N HIS A 267 24.02 -11.81 -10.95
CA HIS A 267 23.12 -12.35 -11.98
C HIS A 267 22.32 -11.28 -12.72
N ASN A 268 22.34 -10.02 -12.24
CA ASN A 268 21.57 -8.90 -12.79
C ASN A 268 20.06 -9.15 -12.92
N ASP A 269 19.53 -10.03 -12.09
CA ASP A 269 18.13 -10.44 -12.06
C ASP A 269 17.62 -10.43 -10.62
N ASN A 270 17.51 -9.24 -10.06
CA ASN A 270 17.11 -9.04 -8.68
C ASN A 270 16.44 -7.67 -8.49
N ALA A 271 15.64 -7.59 -7.42
CA ALA A 271 14.88 -6.38 -7.10
C ALA A 271 15.75 -5.13 -6.85
N PHE A 272 16.97 -5.31 -6.35
CA PHE A 272 17.84 -4.18 -6.01
C PHE A 272 18.37 -3.47 -7.26
N LEU A 273 18.65 -4.22 -8.32
CA LEU A 273 18.99 -3.66 -9.60
C LEU A 273 17.78 -2.98 -10.25
N ASP A 274 16.61 -3.63 -10.23
CA ASP A 274 15.38 -3.09 -10.79
C ASP A 274 14.90 -1.81 -10.08
N LEU A 275 15.32 -1.58 -8.82
CA LEU A 275 15.05 -0.38 -8.05
C LEU A 275 16.00 0.80 -8.36
N THR A 276 17.09 0.59 -9.10
CA THR A 276 17.91 1.70 -9.59
C THR A 276 17.12 2.54 -10.58
N ILE A 277 17.39 3.84 -10.63
CA ILE A 277 16.68 4.75 -11.55
C ILE A 277 16.90 4.31 -13.00
N ASP A 278 18.16 4.08 -13.40
CA ASP A 278 18.48 3.73 -14.78
C ASP A 278 17.78 2.44 -15.22
N ARG A 279 17.76 1.40 -14.37
CA ARG A 279 17.12 0.13 -14.71
C ARG A 279 15.59 0.23 -14.71
N SER A 280 15.01 0.98 -13.78
CA SER A 280 13.56 1.23 -13.77
C SER A 280 13.11 1.96 -15.04
N LEU A 281 13.88 2.95 -15.50
CA LEU A 281 13.59 3.69 -16.73
C LEU A 281 13.76 2.82 -17.98
N GLU A 282 14.79 1.97 -18.03
CA GLU A 282 14.96 0.97 -19.09
C GLU A 282 13.76 0.01 -19.18
N ILE A 283 13.29 -0.47 -18.03
CA ILE A 283 12.07 -1.31 -17.96
C ILE A 283 10.86 -0.52 -18.46
N ASN A 284 10.73 0.75 -18.08
CA ASN A 284 9.62 1.61 -18.52
C ASN A 284 9.61 1.83 -20.04
N ASP A 285 10.75 1.90 -20.69
CA ASP A 285 10.83 2.02 -22.15
C ASP A 285 10.23 0.79 -22.85
N GLY A 286 10.24 -0.37 -22.21
CA GLY A 286 9.64 -1.61 -22.70
C GLY A 286 8.16 -1.82 -22.31
N ILE A 287 7.62 -1.01 -21.39
CA ILE A 287 6.27 -1.18 -20.85
C ILE A 287 5.38 0.01 -21.20
N GLY A 288 4.37 -0.21 -22.05
CA GLY A 288 3.38 0.82 -22.39
C GLY A 288 2.21 0.91 -21.40
N ILE A 289 1.32 1.86 -21.68
CA ILE A 289 0.00 1.96 -21.02
C ILE A 289 -0.99 1.11 -21.80
N GLU A 290 -1.62 0.13 -21.16
CA GLU A 290 -2.66 -0.67 -21.77
C GLU A 290 -3.99 0.11 -21.81
N PRO A 291 -4.59 0.28 -23.00
CA PRO A 291 -5.70 1.24 -23.20
C PRO A 291 -6.99 0.86 -22.48
N ASN A 292 -7.15 -0.39 -22.07
CA ASN A 292 -8.37 -0.90 -21.44
C ASN A 292 -8.23 -1.14 -19.92
N VAL A 293 -7.07 -0.79 -19.32
CA VAL A 293 -6.81 -0.94 -17.90
C VAL A 293 -6.92 0.41 -17.20
N TYR A 294 -7.51 0.43 -16.01
CA TYR A 294 -7.58 1.61 -15.15
C TYR A 294 -6.35 1.66 -14.25
N TYR A 295 -5.75 2.84 -14.07
CA TYR A 295 -4.50 3.01 -13.31
C TYR A 295 -4.66 4.06 -12.22
N PHE A 296 -4.19 3.72 -11.01
CA PHE A 296 -4.18 4.61 -9.85
C PHE A 296 -2.83 4.58 -9.16
N SER A 297 -2.34 5.73 -8.71
CA SER A 297 -1.10 5.85 -7.94
C SER A 297 -1.33 6.62 -6.65
N TYR A 298 -0.92 6.03 -5.53
CA TYR A 298 -0.93 6.63 -4.20
C TYR A 298 0.50 6.82 -3.72
N ALA A 299 1.01 8.03 -3.78
CA ALA A 299 2.35 8.38 -3.34
C ALA A 299 2.37 8.78 -1.86
N GLY A 300 3.47 8.49 -1.17
CA GLY A 300 3.74 8.94 0.20
C GLY A 300 4.71 10.11 0.26
N ASN A 301 4.55 10.96 1.28
CA ASN A 301 5.56 11.92 1.68
C ASN A 301 5.49 12.14 3.19
N GLN A 302 6.58 11.78 3.88
CA GLN A 302 6.70 12.02 5.32
C GLN A 302 7.95 12.86 5.64
N THR A 303 8.38 13.68 4.67
CA THR A 303 9.46 14.65 4.83
C THR A 303 8.94 16.08 4.82
N VAL A 304 9.72 17.00 5.38
CA VAL A 304 9.47 18.45 5.38
C VAL A 304 10.73 19.17 4.93
N GLN A 305 10.57 20.34 4.29
CA GLN A 305 11.73 21.15 3.92
C GLN A 305 12.29 21.86 5.15
N ASP A 306 13.56 21.62 5.45
CA ASP A 306 14.29 22.35 6.50
C ASP A 306 14.52 23.81 6.05
N PRO A 307 14.01 24.80 6.80
CA PRO A 307 14.11 26.21 6.39
C PRO A 307 15.54 26.75 6.40
N VAL A 308 16.49 26.08 7.07
CA VAL A 308 17.89 26.52 7.17
C VAL A 308 18.73 25.96 6.02
N SER A 309 18.69 24.66 5.81
CA SER A 309 19.50 24.00 4.76
C SER A 309 18.78 23.93 3.41
N GLY A 310 17.45 24.10 3.39
CA GLY A 310 16.62 23.88 2.21
C GLY A 310 16.45 22.41 1.81
N ASN A 311 17.13 21.48 2.49
CA ASN A 311 17.00 20.05 2.25
C ASN A 311 15.68 19.50 2.80
N TYR A 312 15.26 18.33 2.29
CA TYR A 312 14.14 17.62 2.88
C TYR A 312 14.64 16.68 3.98
N ILE A 313 14.00 16.76 5.13
CA ILE A 313 14.32 16.00 6.34
C ILE A 313 13.08 15.23 6.81
N PRO A 314 13.24 14.12 7.57
CA PRO A 314 12.10 13.41 8.14
C PRO A 314 11.20 14.31 8.97
N SER A 315 9.89 14.19 8.80
CA SER A 315 8.94 14.80 9.74
C SER A 315 8.94 14.01 11.07
N ALA A 316 8.41 14.62 12.14
CA ALA A 316 8.27 13.93 13.43
C ALA A 316 7.33 12.71 13.39
N LYS A 317 6.56 12.53 12.31
CA LYS A 317 5.64 11.40 12.13
C LYS A 317 6.26 10.23 11.36
N MET A 318 7.42 10.42 10.73
CA MET A 318 8.13 9.33 10.08
C MET A 318 8.74 8.41 11.14
N TRP A 319 8.69 7.12 10.92
CA TRP A 319 9.38 6.19 11.81
C TRP A 319 10.90 6.40 11.75
N THR A 320 11.54 6.47 12.94
CA THR A 320 12.96 6.85 13.07
C THR A 320 13.92 5.89 12.34
N LEU A 321 13.50 4.65 12.10
CA LEU A 321 14.26 3.68 11.31
C LEU A 321 14.53 4.18 9.88
N PHE A 322 13.63 4.96 9.31
CA PHE A 322 13.76 5.51 7.96
C PHE A 322 14.52 6.83 7.89
N TYR A 323 14.87 7.45 9.03
CA TYR A 323 15.56 8.74 9.06
C TYR A 323 16.84 8.80 8.23
N PRO A 324 17.76 7.81 8.32
CA PRO A 324 18.99 7.86 7.52
C PRO A 324 18.72 7.86 6.02
N GLY A 325 17.84 6.99 5.54
CA GLY A 325 17.42 6.92 4.13
C GLY A 325 16.75 8.22 3.68
N ALA A 326 15.76 8.69 4.43
CA ALA A 326 15.02 9.91 4.12
C ALA A 326 15.93 11.15 4.04
N ILE A 327 16.92 11.29 4.95
CA ILE A 327 17.89 12.38 4.94
C ILE A 327 18.80 12.27 3.72
N ASN A 328 19.30 11.07 3.38
CA ASN A 328 20.15 10.86 2.22
C ASN A 328 19.42 11.20 0.92
N MET A 329 18.20 10.70 0.76
CA MET A 329 17.34 11.02 -0.38
C MET A 329 16.99 12.51 -0.45
N GLY A 330 16.65 13.13 0.69
CA GLY A 330 16.22 14.54 0.77
C GLY A 330 17.29 15.58 0.43
N LYS A 331 18.56 15.16 0.37
CA LYS A 331 19.71 15.99 -0.08
C LYS A 331 20.33 15.52 -1.41
N TYR A 332 19.78 14.42 -2.02
CA TYR A 332 20.32 13.83 -3.24
C TYR A 332 19.58 14.40 -4.46
N TYR A 333 20.13 15.43 -5.05
CA TYR A 333 19.58 16.12 -6.23
C TYR A 333 20.68 16.89 -6.96
N ASP A 334 20.34 17.46 -8.10
CA ASP A 334 21.25 18.20 -8.98
C ASP A 334 22.42 17.32 -9.44
N LYS A 335 22.08 16.10 -9.86
CA LYS A 335 23.00 15.04 -10.25
C LYS A 335 22.46 14.24 -11.42
N TYR A 336 23.37 13.57 -12.11
CA TYR A 336 23.03 12.60 -13.14
C TYR A 336 23.25 11.19 -12.61
N THR A 337 22.37 10.26 -12.99
CA THR A 337 22.62 8.82 -12.84
C THR A 337 23.76 8.37 -13.77
N ALA A 338 24.20 7.12 -13.63
CA ALA A 338 25.19 6.53 -14.52
C ALA A 338 24.70 6.47 -15.97
N GLY A 339 23.39 6.24 -16.19
CA GLY A 339 22.73 6.24 -17.50
C GLY A 339 22.45 7.64 -18.07
N GLY A 340 22.69 8.69 -17.29
CA GLY A 340 22.55 10.08 -17.74
C GLY A 340 21.20 10.74 -17.44
N PHE A 341 20.33 10.12 -16.66
CA PHE A 341 19.09 10.75 -16.21
C PHE A 341 19.37 11.83 -15.15
N TYR A 342 18.75 13.01 -15.28
CA TYR A 342 18.96 14.14 -14.36
C TYR A 342 17.98 14.10 -13.19
N ILE A 343 18.51 13.99 -11.99
CA ILE A 343 17.76 14.02 -10.72
C ILE A 343 17.64 15.47 -10.25
N ASP A 344 16.50 16.07 -10.46
CA ASP A 344 16.22 17.45 -10.08
C ASP A 344 15.68 17.59 -8.64
N GLN A 345 15.26 18.81 -8.28
CA GLN A 345 14.76 19.11 -6.93
C GLN A 345 13.44 18.43 -6.58
N SER A 346 12.65 17.98 -7.57
CA SER A 346 11.38 17.30 -7.32
C SER A 346 11.56 15.90 -6.70
N TRP A 347 12.76 15.33 -6.80
CA TRP A 347 13.10 14.03 -6.25
C TRP A 347 13.37 14.04 -4.73
N ARG A 348 13.44 15.22 -4.08
CA ARG A 348 13.77 15.32 -2.66
C ARG A 348 12.68 14.87 -1.69
N PRO A 349 11.38 15.23 -1.88
CA PRO A 349 10.31 14.69 -1.05
C PRO A 349 10.26 13.17 -1.14
N ASN A 350 10.09 12.48 0.01
CA ASN A 350 10.09 11.02 0.06
C ASN A 350 9.33 10.48 1.28
N ASP A 351 9.02 9.20 1.23
CA ASP A 351 8.39 8.44 2.31
C ASP A 351 9.40 7.67 3.19
N GLY A 352 10.71 7.91 2.98
CA GLY A 352 11.81 7.23 3.65
C GLY A 352 12.48 6.14 2.81
N MET A 353 11.84 5.65 1.76
CA MET A 353 12.31 4.59 0.86
C MET A 353 12.12 4.95 -0.62
N VAL A 354 11.05 5.65 -0.96
CA VAL A 354 10.66 6.00 -2.33
C VAL A 354 10.47 7.50 -2.44
N ASN A 355 11.01 8.09 -3.51
CA ASN A 355 10.79 9.50 -3.83
C ASN A 355 9.33 9.72 -4.24
N THR A 356 8.69 10.72 -3.68
CA THR A 356 7.28 11.02 -3.95
C THR A 356 6.98 11.16 -5.45
N VAL A 357 7.85 11.85 -6.19
CA VAL A 357 7.71 12.04 -7.64
C VAL A 357 7.81 10.72 -8.42
N SER A 358 8.65 9.78 -7.97
CA SER A 358 8.79 8.46 -8.59
C SER A 358 7.54 7.60 -8.42
N ALA A 359 6.74 7.87 -7.39
CA ALA A 359 5.51 7.13 -7.12
C ALA A 359 4.26 7.70 -7.80
N PHE A 360 4.39 8.74 -8.62
CA PHE A 360 3.25 9.34 -9.31
C PHE A 360 2.83 8.54 -10.55
N TYR A 361 3.74 8.34 -11.47
CA TYR A 361 3.51 7.60 -12.73
C TYR A 361 4.86 7.27 -13.38
N PRO A 362 4.91 6.23 -14.24
CA PRO A 362 6.13 5.89 -14.94
C PRO A 362 6.47 6.91 -16.05
N ILE A 363 7.77 7.14 -16.25
CA ILE A 363 8.32 7.94 -17.33
C ILE A 363 9.30 7.11 -18.16
N HIS A 364 9.60 7.55 -19.38
CA HIS A 364 10.64 7.01 -20.24
C HIS A 364 12.04 7.44 -19.78
N SER A 365 13.08 6.78 -20.28
CA SER A 365 14.48 7.10 -19.99
C SER A 365 14.88 8.51 -20.45
N ASP A 366 14.20 9.08 -21.44
CA ASP A 366 14.39 10.47 -21.88
C ASP A 366 13.66 11.51 -21.00
N GLY A 367 13.00 11.06 -19.92
CA GLY A 367 12.23 11.89 -19.00
C GLY A 367 10.82 12.25 -19.48
N THR A 368 10.40 11.78 -20.65
CA THR A 368 9.05 12.02 -21.14
C THR A 368 8.05 11.10 -20.46
N CYS A 369 6.81 11.58 -20.27
CA CYS A 369 5.73 10.77 -19.71
C CYS A 369 5.31 9.68 -20.70
N LEU A 370 4.91 8.52 -20.19
CA LEU A 370 4.21 7.54 -21.01
C LEU A 370 2.98 8.20 -21.63
N THR A 371 2.74 7.93 -22.90
CA THR A 371 1.62 8.51 -23.64
C THR A 371 0.61 7.45 -24.01
N ARG A 372 -0.66 7.87 -24.09
CA ARG A 372 -1.71 7.11 -24.73
C ARG A 372 -2.15 7.82 -26.01
N ASP A 373 -2.08 7.15 -27.16
CA ASP A 373 -2.47 7.71 -28.47
C ASP A 373 -1.81 9.08 -28.75
N GLY A 374 -0.55 9.26 -28.33
CA GLY A 374 0.19 10.51 -28.47
C GLY A 374 -0.26 11.64 -27.54
N LYS A 375 -1.09 11.35 -26.53
CA LYS A 375 -1.53 12.28 -25.49
C LYS A 375 -0.93 11.91 -24.13
N GLN A 376 -0.87 12.89 -23.22
CA GLN A 376 -0.45 12.67 -21.84
C GLN A 376 -1.25 11.51 -21.22
N GLY A 377 -0.55 10.49 -20.72
CA GLY A 377 -1.13 9.27 -20.17
C GLY A 377 -1.44 9.35 -18.68
N TRP A 378 -1.42 10.53 -18.05
CA TRP A 378 -1.68 10.71 -16.63
C TRP A 378 -2.47 12.00 -16.33
N THR A 379 -3.09 12.05 -15.15
CA THR A 379 -3.78 13.23 -14.62
C THR A 379 -3.78 13.21 -13.09
N ASN A 380 -3.74 14.40 -12.46
CA ASN A 380 -3.98 14.50 -11.04
C ASN A 380 -5.47 14.31 -10.74
N TYR A 381 -5.75 13.63 -9.63
CA TYR A 381 -7.09 13.50 -9.06
C TYR A 381 -7.11 14.11 -7.67
N ASP A 382 -8.03 15.02 -7.41
CA ASP A 382 -8.12 15.75 -6.14
C ASP A 382 -8.85 14.98 -5.02
N GLY A 383 -9.40 13.79 -5.35
CA GLY A 383 -10.17 12.97 -4.42
C GLY A 383 -11.60 13.45 -4.18
N TYR A 384 -11.99 14.59 -4.75
CA TYR A 384 -13.29 15.24 -4.49
C TYR A 384 -14.13 15.48 -5.75
N SER A 385 -13.53 15.44 -6.93
CA SER A 385 -14.25 15.66 -8.18
C SER A 385 -15.00 14.40 -8.61
N ASN A 386 -16.27 14.57 -9.05
CA ASN A 386 -17.05 13.50 -9.72
C ASN A 386 -16.43 13.17 -11.09
N ILE A 387 -15.24 12.58 -11.10
CA ILE A 387 -14.58 12.15 -12.32
C ILE A 387 -15.06 10.75 -12.66
N HIS A 388 -15.46 10.57 -13.92
CA HIS A 388 -15.54 9.23 -14.50
C HIS A 388 -14.12 8.78 -14.86
N PHE A 389 -13.59 7.80 -14.15
CA PHE A 389 -12.33 7.19 -14.50
C PHE A 389 -12.39 6.61 -15.91
N LYS A 390 -11.31 6.82 -16.66
CA LYS A 390 -11.17 6.30 -18.03
C LYS A 390 -9.99 5.33 -18.06
N PRO A 391 -10.13 4.18 -18.71
CA PRO A 391 -9.00 3.27 -18.85
C PRO A 391 -7.89 3.89 -19.70
N GLY A 392 -6.66 3.43 -19.51
CA GLY A 392 -5.47 3.91 -20.19
C GLY A 392 -4.99 5.28 -19.72
N ILE A 393 -5.35 5.71 -18.52
CA ILE A 393 -4.87 6.94 -17.89
C ILE A 393 -4.45 6.63 -16.46
N TRP A 394 -3.28 7.12 -16.05
CA TRP A 394 -2.81 7.10 -14.67
C TRP A 394 -3.45 8.25 -13.89
N TYR A 395 -4.23 7.92 -12.89
CA TYR A 395 -4.77 8.87 -11.92
C TYR A 395 -3.83 8.97 -10.74
N VAL A 396 -3.17 10.12 -10.62
CA VAL A 396 -2.29 10.43 -9.48
C VAL A 396 -3.17 10.92 -8.34
N MET A 397 -3.34 10.08 -7.33
CA MET A 397 -4.17 10.36 -6.16
C MET A 397 -3.47 11.35 -5.22
N PRO A 398 -4.19 12.03 -4.31
CA PRO A 398 -3.58 12.94 -3.36
C PRO A 398 -2.44 12.29 -2.57
N VAL A 399 -1.32 13.01 -2.44
CA VAL A 399 -0.15 12.53 -1.69
C VAL A 399 -0.52 12.26 -0.24
N GLN A 400 -0.24 11.04 0.22
CA GLN A 400 -0.54 10.63 1.57
C GLN A 400 0.57 11.06 2.54
N PRO A 401 0.24 11.56 3.75
CA PRO A 401 1.23 11.89 4.77
C PRO A 401 1.68 10.62 5.52
N PHE A 402 2.19 9.64 4.77
CA PHE A 402 2.62 8.33 5.23
C PHE A 402 4.10 8.13 4.95
N ASP A 403 4.80 7.44 5.86
CA ASP A 403 6.04 6.79 5.53
C ASP A 403 5.77 5.43 4.84
N HIS A 404 6.83 4.83 4.32
CA HIS A 404 6.72 3.70 3.42
C HIS A 404 5.93 2.51 3.96
N ILE A 405 6.11 2.14 5.23
CA ILE A 405 5.40 0.99 5.81
C ILE A 405 4.08 1.34 6.49
N GLN A 406 3.77 2.62 6.68
CA GLN A 406 2.45 3.02 7.16
C GLN A 406 1.35 2.62 6.17
N PHE A 407 1.66 2.55 4.89
CA PHE A 407 0.72 2.06 3.86
C PHE A 407 0.25 0.62 4.11
N VAL A 408 1.10 -0.20 4.69
CA VAL A 408 0.76 -1.61 4.99
C VAL A 408 0.49 -1.86 6.48
N GLY A 409 0.19 -0.81 7.24
CA GLY A 409 -0.15 -0.95 8.66
C GLY A 409 1.07 -1.07 9.59
N GLY A 410 2.18 -0.44 9.22
CA GLY A 410 3.50 -0.55 9.87
C GLY A 410 3.53 -0.38 11.38
N MET A 411 4.56 -0.98 12.00
CA MET A 411 4.66 -1.42 13.40
C MET A 411 4.48 -0.35 14.49
N LEU A 412 4.94 0.89 14.32
CA LEU A 412 4.99 1.84 15.43
C LEU A 412 4.23 3.14 15.17
N ASN A 413 3.97 3.48 13.92
CA ASN A 413 3.27 4.69 13.49
C ASN A 413 2.04 4.37 12.64
N GLY A 414 1.68 3.08 12.50
CA GLY A 414 0.50 2.67 11.76
C GLY A 414 -0.76 3.13 12.48
N SER A 415 -1.59 3.87 11.79
CA SER A 415 -2.95 4.16 12.25
C SER A 415 -3.89 3.20 11.55
N LEU A 416 -4.52 2.31 12.32
CA LEU A 416 -5.55 1.40 11.82
C LEU A 416 -6.61 2.17 11.02
N VAL A 417 -7.06 3.31 11.55
CA VAL A 417 -8.09 4.15 10.92
C VAL A 417 -7.62 4.65 9.57
N LYS A 418 -6.41 5.20 9.50
CA LYS A 418 -5.86 5.75 8.24
C LYS A 418 -5.61 4.66 7.21
N THR A 419 -5.08 3.51 7.64
CA THR A 419 -4.88 2.37 6.76
C THR A 419 -6.21 1.85 6.21
N HIS A 420 -7.21 1.66 7.08
CA HIS A 420 -8.54 1.21 6.65
C HIS A 420 -9.25 2.24 5.75
N ALA A 421 -9.17 3.54 6.07
CA ALA A 421 -9.75 4.59 5.24
C ALA A 421 -9.10 4.62 3.86
N LEU A 422 -7.76 4.56 3.78
CA LEU A 422 -7.03 4.50 2.52
C LEU A 422 -7.52 3.32 1.66
N TYR A 423 -7.55 2.11 2.21
CA TYR A 423 -7.91 0.93 1.41
C TYR A 423 -9.39 0.83 1.10
N ARG A 424 -10.27 1.41 1.91
CA ARG A 424 -11.66 1.59 1.49
C ARG A 424 -11.77 2.53 0.30
N GLY A 425 -11.04 3.66 0.32
CA GLY A 425 -10.96 4.57 -0.82
C GLY A 425 -10.40 3.86 -2.07
N VAL A 426 -9.33 3.08 -1.93
CA VAL A 426 -8.79 2.25 -3.02
C VAL A 426 -9.85 1.30 -3.59
N MET A 427 -10.63 0.61 -2.72
CA MET A 427 -11.71 -0.27 -3.17
C MET A 427 -12.81 0.52 -3.88
N GLU A 428 -13.18 1.68 -3.36
CA GLU A 428 -14.19 2.56 -3.97
C GLU A 428 -13.73 3.05 -5.34
N ASP A 429 -12.49 3.47 -5.50
CA ASP A 429 -11.93 3.89 -6.78
C ASP A 429 -11.94 2.74 -7.80
N ILE A 430 -11.52 1.55 -7.41
CA ILE A 430 -11.58 0.35 -8.25
C ILE A 430 -13.04 0.06 -8.66
N TYR A 431 -13.97 0.04 -7.71
CA TYR A 431 -15.37 -0.33 -7.97
C TYR A 431 -16.12 0.74 -8.78
N ASN A 432 -15.70 2.00 -8.69
CA ASN A 432 -16.26 3.09 -9.50
C ASN A 432 -15.90 2.94 -10.99
N THR A 433 -14.89 2.18 -11.35
CA THR A 433 -14.56 1.88 -12.76
C THR A 433 -15.57 0.97 -13.45
N TYR A 434 -16.36 0.21 -12.70
CA TYR A 434 -17.41 -0.69 -13.23
C TYR A 434 -18.77 0.00 -13.43
N THR A 435 -18.90 1.27 -13.05
CA THR A 435 -20.16 2.00 -13.14
C THR A 435 -20.12 3.03 -14.27
N THR A 436 -21.18 3.08 -15.09
CA THR A 436 -21.33 4.11 -16.12
C THR A 436 -21.91 5.42 -15.58
N ALA A 437 -22.28 5.45 -14.31
CA ALA A 437 -22.76 6.63 -13.59
C ALA A 437 -21.84 6.96 -12.42
N PRO A 438 -21.68 8.24 -12.04
CA PRO A 438 -20.89 8.59 -10.87
C PRO A 438 -21.53 7.98 -9.63
N SER A 439 -20.91 6.94 -9.11
CA SER A 439 -21.21 6.43 -7.79
C SER A 439 -19.97 6.61 -6.93
N GLY A 440 -19.59 7.85 -6.68
CA GLY A 440 -19.10 8.12 -5.35
C GLY A 440 -20.29 7.78 -4.45
N THR A 441 -20.15 6.96 -3.44
CA THR A 441 -21.03 7.12 -2.28
C THR A 441 -20.81 8.55 -1.87
N ALA A 442 -21.68 9.44 -2.36
CA ALA A 442 -21.66 10.82 -1.94
C ALA A 442 -21.67 10.73 -0.43
N PHE A 443 -20.70 11.38 0.23
CA PHE A 443 -20.71 11.51 1.67
C PHE A 443 -22.16 11.80 2.06
N PRO A 444 -22.83 10.87 2.76
CA PRO A 444 -24.30 10.84 2.74
C PRO A 444 -24.91 11.96 3.56
N PHE A 445 -24.12 12.58 4.46
CA PHE A 445 -24.63 13.47 5.48
C PHE A 445 -24.83 14.89 4.95
N THR A 446 -26.08 15.23 4.67
CA THR A 446 -26.47 16.53 4.12
C THR A 446 -26.35 17.69 5.11
N ASP A 447 -26.23 17.39 6.40
CA ASP A 447 -26.05 18.35 7.49
C ASP A 447 -24.57 18.63 7.84
N VAL A 448 -23.63 18.04 7.09
CA VAL A 448 -22.18 18.25 7.25
C VAL A 448 -21.64 18.93 5.98
N ALA A 449 -21.69 20.26 5.96
CA ALA A 449 -21.16 21.01 4.81
C ALA A 449 -19.64 20.84 4.67
N GLU A 450 -19.13 20.81 3.43
CA GLU A 450 -17.68 20.69 3.15
C GLU A 450 -16.85 21.82 3.79
N SER A 451 -17.43 23.00 3.94
CA SER A 451 -16.80 24.14 4.63
C SER A 451 -16.76 24.00 6.15
N ARG A 452 -17.40 22.96 6.72
CA ARG A 452 -17.38 22.74 8.16
C ARG A 452 -16.00 22.26 8.59
N TRP A 453 -15.47 22.84 9.69
CA TRP A 453 -14.14 22.52 10.21
C TRP A 453 -13.93 21.03 10.51
N SER A 454 -15.01 20.30 10.86
CA SER A 454 -15.00 18.89 11.21
C SER A 454 -15.26 17.96 10.00
N TYR A 455 -15.60 18.52 8.83
CA TYR A 455 -15.94 17.74 7.64
C TYR A 455 -14.91 16.67 7.28
N PRO A 456 -13.59 16.96 7.20
CA PRO A 456 -12.59 15.95 6.81
C PRO A 456 -12.53 14.78 7.81
N TYR A 457 -12.69 15.06 9.10
CA TYR A 457 -12.64 14.05 10.16
C TYR A 457 -13.90 13.17 10.20
N ILE A 458 -15.08 13.76 10.00
CA ILE A 458 -16.33 13.01 9.93
C ILE A 458 -16.32 12.12 8.69
N ARG A 459 -15.85 12.64 7.57
CA ARG A 459 -15.71 11.88 6.33
C ARG A 459 -14.72 10.71 6.51
N GLU A 460 -13.55 10.95 7.07
CA GLU A 460 -12.54 9.93 7.37
C GLU A 460 -13.11 8.81 8.25
N MET A 461 -13.82 9.17 9.33
CA MET A 461 -14.42 8.19 10.24
C MET A 461 -15.57 7.40 9.59
N TYR A 462 -16.35 8.06 8.73
CA TYR A 462 -17.40 7.39 7.95
C TYR A 462 -16.80 6.41 6.93
N GLU A 463 -15.83 6.86 6.15
CA GLU A 463 -15.12 6.04 5.16
C GLU A 463 -14.38 4.87 5.82
N ALA A 464 -13.84 5.06 7.03
CA ALA A 464 -13.28 3.99 7.85
C ALA A 464 -14.32 3.02 8.46
N GLY A 465 -15.63 3.30 8.33
CA GLY A 465 -16.68 2.49 8.92
C GLY A 465 -16.76 2.56 10.45
N VAL A 466 -16.16 3.58 11.05
CA VAL A 466 -16.12 3.81 12.50
C VAL A 466 -17.39 4.48 12.99
N ILE A 467 -18.03 5.26 12.13
CA ILE A 467 -19.28 5.98 12.45
C ILE A 467 -20.38 5.69 11.44
N ASP A 468 -21.59 5.78 11.95
CA ASP A 468 -22.84 5.84 11.17
C ASP A 468 -23.53 7.19 11.41
N GLY A 469 -24.42 7.59 10.49
CA GLY A 469 -25.34 8.71 10.74
C GLY A 469 -26.38 8.38 11.80
N MET A 470 -27.07 9.41 12.27
CA MET A 470 -28.31 9.24 13.06
C MET A 470 -29.44 8.74 12.16
N THR A 471 -29.37 9.10 10.87
CA THR A 471 -30.17 8.53 9.79
C THR A 471 -29.24 8.27 8.59
N PRO A 472 -29.70 7.64 7.52
CA PRO A 472 -28.86 7.44 6.32
C PRO A 472 -28.26 8.72 5.73
N THR A 473 -28.84 9.89 6.00
CA THR A 473 -28.42 11.18 5.42
C THR A 473 -28.14 12.29 6.43
N ILE A 474 -28.23 12.01 7.74
CA ILE A 474 -28.04 13.00 8.81
C ILE A 474 -27.01 12.46 9.81
N PHE A 475 -25.98 13.22 10.08
CA PHE A 475 -24.93 12.89 11.06
C PHE A 475 -25.16 13.51 12.43
N GLU A 476 -25.72 14.73 12.50
CA GLU A 476 -25.85 15.59 13.69
C GLU A 476 -24.49 15.94 14.31
N PRO A 477 -23.60 16.67 13.60
CA PRO A 477 -22.23 16.91 14.06
C PRO A 477 -22.12 17.62 15.40
N ALA A 478 -23.02 18.56 15.68
CA ALA A 478 -23.08 19.27 16.96
C ALA A 478 -23.88 18.53 18.05
N GLY A 479 -24.50 17.41 17.73
CA GLY A 479 -25.20 16.56 18.70
C GLY A 479 -24.23 15.92 19.68
N ASN A 480 -24.69 15.64 20.90
CA ASN A 480 -23.86 14.97 21.90
C ASN A 480 -23.65 13.50 21.53
N VAL A 481 -22.43 13.01 21.71
CA VAL A 481 -22.14 11.57 21.61
C VAL A 481 -22.45 10.89 22.94
N THR A 482 -23.18 9.76 22.90
CA THR A 482 -23.41 8.99 24.13
C THR A 482 -22.21 8.12 24.47
N ARG A 483 -22.13 7.69 25.75
CA ARG A 483 -21.09 6.77 26.24
C ARG A 483 -21.07 5.47 25.42
N ALA A 484 -22.22 4.90 25.13
CA ALA A 484 -22.34 3.69 24.32
C ALA A 484 -21.93 3.92 22.85
N GLN A 485 -22.29 5.05 22.27
CA GLN A 485 -21.84 5.41 20.90
C GLN A 485 -20.34 5.54 20.82
N PHE A 486 -19.71 6.20 21.80
CA PHE A 486 -18.25 6.37 21.80
C PHE A 486 -17.52 5.02 21.94
N VAL A 487 -18.01 4.13 22.81
CA VAL A 487 -17.45 2.76 22.94
C VAL A 487 -17.62 1.97 21.65
N LYS A 488 -18.77 2.08 20.96
CA LYS A 488 -18.93 1.46 19.63
C LYS A 488 -17.88 2.00 18.65
N MET A 489 -17.64 3.31 18.64
CA MET A 489 -16.61 3.90 17.77
C MET A 489 -15.22 3.33 18.06
N LEU A 490 -14.85 3.16 19.34
CA LEU A 490 -13.56 2.54 19.72
C LEU A 490 -13.47 1.08 19.28
N ALA A 491 -14.55 0.31 19.41
CA ALA A 491 -14.57 -1.09 18.98
C ALA A 491 -14.45 -1.21 17.45
N LEU A 492 -15.14 -0.37 16.71
CA LEU A 492 -15.07 -0.34 15.25
C LEU A 492 -13.69 0.15 14.76
N LEU A 493 -13.10 1.13 15.47
CA LEU A 493 -11.74 1.60 15.22
C LEU A 493 -10.71 0.45 15.33
N GLN A 494 -10.89 -0.44 16.31
CA GLN A 494 -10.06 -1.62 16.52
C GLN A 494 -10.44 -2.81 15.61
N SER A 495 -11.55 -2.72 14.87
CA SER A 495 -12.16 -3.88 14.18
C SER A 495 -12.38 -5.06 15.13
N ALA A 496 -12.80 -4.78 16.36
CA ALA A 496 -12.92 -5.76 17.42
C ALA A 496 -14.02 -6.78 17.09
N ASP A 497 -13.70 -8.07 17.19
CA ASP A 497 -14.73 -9.11 17.20
C ASP A 497 -15.47 -9.10 18.55
N VAL A 498 -16.63 -8.43 18.56
CA VAL A 498 -17.47 -8.32 19.76
C VAL A 498 -18.44 -9.49 19.92
N SER A 499 -18.41 -10.50 19.05
CA SER A 499 -19.35 -11.64 19.07
C SER A 499 -19.27 -12.47 20.36
N ALA A 500 -18.07 -12.57 20.95
CA ALA A 500 -17.81 -13.30 22.18
C ALA A 500 -18.30 -12.60 23.45
N TYR A 501 -18.68 -11.30 23.39
CA TYR A 501 -18.98 -10.49 24.57
C TYR A 501 -20.50 -10.34 24.80
N ALA A 502 -21.21 -11.44 24.88
CA ALA A 502 -22.68 -11.45 25.05
C ALA A 502 -23.16 -10.97 26.44
N SER A 503 -22.30 -11.03 27.46
CA SER A 503 -22.61 -10.58 28.83
C SER A 503 -21.44 -9.80 29.43
N GLY A 504 -21.73 -8.94 30.40
CA GLY A 504 -20.73 -8.10 31.06
C GLY A 504 -21.13 -7.72 32.48
N PRO A 505 -20.35 -6.86 33.14
CA PRO A 505 -20.52 -6.54 34.56
C PRO A 505 -21.63 -5.55 34.86
N PHE A 506 -22.20 -4.86 33.86
CA PHE A 506 -23.10 -3.73 34.08
C PHE A 506 -24.57 -4.14 33.98
N THR A 507 -25.32 -3.87 35.06
CA THR A 507 -26.75 -4.24 35.19
C THR A 507 -27.67 -3.37 34.33
N ASP A 508 -27.24 -2.17 33.97
CA ASP A 508 -27.93 -1.21 33.10
C ASP A 508 -27.60 -1.37 31.61
N VAL A 509 -26.96 -2.48 31.24
CA VAL A 509 -26.64 -2.87 29.87
C VAL A 509 -27.41 -4.15 29.52
N PRO A 510 -28.66 -4.05 29.05
CA PRO A 510 -29.46 -5.21 28.65
C PRO A 510 -28.77 -5.97 27.51
N GLY A 511 -28.75 -7.30 27.57
CA GLY A 511 -28.01 -8.13 26.60
C GLY A 511 -28.53 -8.05 25.17
N ASP A 512 -29.78 -7.62 24.96
CA ASP A 512 -30.43 -7.40 23.67
C ASP A 512 -30.25 -5.95 23.14
N ALA A 513 -29.67 -5.05 23.94
CA ALA A 513 -29.38 -3.70 23.48
C ALA A 513 -28.28 -3.70 22.37
N TRP A 514 -28.44 -2.86 21.36
CA TRP A 514 -27.49 -2.78 20.23
C TRP A 514 -26.04 -2.51 20.66
N TYR A 515 -25.86 -1.85 21.79
CA TYR A 515 -24.55 -1.49 22.35
C TYR A 515 -23.98 -2.54 23.30
N ALA A 516 -24.74 -3.54 23.70
CA ALA A 516 -24.36 -4.44 24.79
C ALA A 516 -22.98 -5.10 24.55
N ARG A 517 -22.78 -5.69 23.40
CA ARG A 517 -21.53 -6.37 23.06
C ARG A 517 -20.33 -5.43 23.03
N TYR A 518 -20.51 -4.20 22.54
CA TYR A 518 -19.47 -3.19 22.51
C TYR A 518 -19.06 -2.73 23.92
N VAL A 519 -20.04 -2.49 24.79
CA VAL A 519 -19.80 -2.10 26.18
C VAL A 519 -19.13 -3.23 26.96
N ASN A 520 -19.58 -4.47 26.77
CA ASN A 520 -19.01 -5.65 27.43
C ASN A 520 -17.57 -5.91 26.96
N TRP A 521 -17.29 -5.75 25.66
CA TRP A 521 -15.94 -5.78 25.12
C TRP A 521 -15.03 -4.72 25.77
N ALA A 522 -15.49 -3.48 25.85
CA ALA A 522 -14.72 -2.39 26.42
C ALA A 522 -14.44 -2.57 27.92
N ALA A 523 -15.38 -3.18 28.65
CA ALA A 523 -15.17 -3.57 30.04
C ALA A 523 -14.13 -4.69 30.18
N ALA A 524 -14.24 -5.75 29.37
CA ALA A 524 -13.30 -6.86 29.35
C ALA A 524 -11.88 -6.42 28.93
N SER A 525 -11.79 -5.42 28.06
CA SER A 525 -10.53 -4.81 27.60
C SER A 525 -10.01 -3.69 28.53
N ALA A 526 -10.60 -3.49 29.70
CA ALA A 526 -10.23 -2.46 30.68
C ALA A 526 -10.26 -1.01 30.14
N ILE A 527 -10.97 -0.77 29.03
CA ILE A 527 -11.17 0.57 28.44
C ILE A 527 -12.17 1.37 29.29
N VAL A 528 -13.18 0.69 29.83
CA VAL A 528 -14.20 1.31 30.67
C VAL A 528 -14.34 0.60 32.02
N ASN A 529 -14.62 1.38 33.06
CA ASN A 529 -14.84 0.87 34.43
C ASN A 529 -16.27 1.13 34.94
N GLY A 530 -17.15 1.68 34.05
CA GLY A 530 -18.48 2.10 34.44
C GLY A 530 -18.53 3.47 35.13
N THR A 531 -19.75 3.88 35.48
CA THR A 531 -20.05 5.04 36.37
C THR A 531 -20.10 4.61 37.83
N SER A 532 -20.30 3.31 38.06
CA SER A 532 -20.15 2.60 39.34
C SER A 532 -19.62 1.18 39.03
N GLU A 533 -19.45 0.35 40.08
CA GLU A 533 -19.06 -1.05 39.91
C GLU A 533 -20.05 -1.87 39.06
N THR A 534 -21.30 -1.47 39.00
CA THR A 534 -22.38 -2.22 38.36
C THR A 534 -23.17 -1.45 37.31
N THR A 535 -22.81 -0.19 37.04
CA THR A 535 -23.52 0.65 36.06
C THR A 535 -22.57 1.31 35.09
N PHE A 536 -22.99 1.42 33.83
CA PHE A 536 -22.22 2.06 32.74
C PHE A 536 -22.81 3.40 32.29
N ASP A 537 -24.14 3.56 32.43
CA ASP A 537 -24.93 4.68 31.93
C ASP A 537 -24.79 4.90 30.39
N PRO A 538 -25.24 3.88 29.59
CA PRO A 538 -24.93 3.83 28.16
C PRO A 538 -25.52 4.98 27.35
N ASN A 539 -26.64 5.54 27.76
CA ASN A 539 -27.38 6.58 27.04
C ASN A 539 -27.01 8.01 27.49
N ALA A 540 -26.22 8.17 28.54
CA ALA A 540 -25.77 9.49 28.96
C ALA A 540 -24.79 10.08 27.94
N ALA A 541 -24.87 11.39 27.71
CA ALA A 541 -23.87 12.11 26.95
C ALA A 541 -22.52 12.00 27.66
N ILE A 542 -21.46 11.64 26.94
CA ILE A 542 -20.11 11.50 27.51
C ILE A 542 -19.51 12.88 27.81
N SER A 543 -18.90 13.04 28.99
CA SER A 543 -18.13 14.26 29.27
C SER A 543 -16.79 14.23 28.51
N ARG A 544 -16.23 15.41 28.23
CA ARG A 544 -14.95 15.51 27.54
C ARG A 544 -13.82 14.83 28.31
N GLN A 545 -13.80 14.92 29.65
CA GLN A 545 -12.83 14.21 30.48
C GLN A 545 -13.03 12.68 30.44
N ASP A 546 -14.26 12.16 30.44
CA ASP A 546 -14.50 10.73 30.36
C ASP A 546 -14.14 10.16 28.98
N MET A 547 -14.41 10.95 27.92
CA MET A 547 -13.96 10.62 26.57
C MET A 547 -12.43 10.52 26.51
N ALA A 548 -11.71 11.45 27.12
CA ALA A 548 -10.26 11.41 27.20
C ALA A 548 -9.76 10.18 27.99
N VAL A 549 -10.42 9.81 29.10
CA VAL A 549 -10.05 8.62 29.88
C VAL A 549 -10.22 7.33 29.06
N MET A 550 -11.36 7.17 28.38
CA MET A 550 -11.60 6.00 27.55
C MET A 550 -10.59 5.91 26.42
N LEU A 551 -10.29 7.03 25.74
CA LEU A 551 -9.33 7.11 24.66
C LEU A 551 -7.90 6.79 25.12
N TYR A 552 -7.48 7.32 26.28
CA TYR A 552 -6.16 7.06 26.87
C TYR A 552 -5.98 5.59 27.26
N ARG A 553 -6.99 4.98 27.91
CA ARG A 553 -6.97 3.56 28.25
C ARG A 553 -6.98 2.67 27.01
N TYR A 554 -7.73 3.07 25.98
CA TYR A 554 -7.69 2.41 24.68
C TYR A 554 -6.27 2.45 24.08
N ALA A 555 -5.62 3.61 24.09
CA ALA A 555 -4.25 3.73 23.61
C ALA A 555 -3.28 2.83 24.40
N GLN A 556 -3.41 2.78 25.72
CA GLN A 556 -2.60 1.90 26.57
C GLN A 556 -2.85 0.42 26.30
N GLN A 557 -4.11 0.01 26.16
CA GLN A 557 -4.50 -1.38 25.93
C GLN A 557 -3.94 -1.93 24.63
N TYR A 558 -3.88 -1.08 23.59
CA TYR A 558 -3.40 -1.49 22.26
C TYR A 558 -1.99 -1.02 21.92
N GLY A 559 -1.25 -0.53 22.92
CA GLY A 559 0.15 -0.15 22.75
C GLY A 559 0.37 1.04 21.80
N ILE A 560 -0.65 1.91 21.64
CA ILE A 560 -0.52 3.11 20.83
C ILE A 560 0.42 4.08 21.54
N VAL A 561 1.53 4.40 20.88
CA VAL A 561 2.53 5.32 21.43
C VAL A 561 2.02 6.75 21.30
N LEU A 562 1.81 7.40 22.43
CA LEU A 562 1.45 8.81 22.50
C LEU A 562 2.75 9.64 22.54
N PRO A 563 3.06 10.43 21.48
CA PRO A 563 4.30 11.23 21.46
C PRO A 563 4.26 12.33 22.52
N GLU A 564 5.36 12.50 23.25
CA GLU A 564 5.47 13.61 24.20
C GLU A 564 5.95 14.89 23.49
N GLN A 565 5.05 15.86 23.39
CA GLN A 565 5.36 17.22 22.92
C GLN A 565 5.25 18.21 24.07
N THR A 566 5.98 19.31 23.97
CA THR A 566 5.82 20.42 24.92
C THR A 566 4.52 21.16 24.63
N ALA A 567 3.55 21.06 25.54
CA ALA A 567 2.29 21.77 25.46
C ALA A 567 2.10 22.60 26.74
N ALA A 568 1.59 23.85 26.58
CA ALA A 568 1.22 24.65 27.75
C ALA A 568 -0.04 24.04 28.39
N PRO A 569 -0.13 23.94 29.73
CA PRO A 569 -1.32 23.43 30.40
C PRO A 569 -2.59 24.18 29.98
N PHE A 570 -3.73 23.50 29.95
CA PHE A 570 -5.01 24.16 29.76
C PHE A 570 -5.30 25.14 30.91
N THR A 571 -5.95 26.26 30.61
CA THR A 571 -6.24 27.32 31.61
C THR A 571 -7.12 26.82 32.76
N ASP A 572 -7.88 25.78 32.55
CA ASP A 572 -8.78 25.12 33.50
C ASP A 572 -8.39 23.67 33.85
N GLU A 573 -7.12 23.26 33.56
CA GLU A 573 -6.64 21.91 33.78
C GLU A 573 -6.90 21.40 35.21
N GLY A 574 -6.71 22.28 36.21
CA GLY A 574 -6.98 21.94 37.61
C GLY A 574 -8.45 21.70 37.97
N SER A 575 -9.39 21.95 37.06
CA SER A 575 -10.81 21.63 37.27
C SER A 575 -11.15 20.18 36.86
N ALA A 576 -10.28 19.50 36.09
CA ALA A 576 -10.49 18.10 35.73
C ALA A 576 -10.49 17.19 36.96
N ALA A 577 -11.33 16.16 36.97
CA ALA A 577 -11.36 15.18 38.04
C ALA A 577 -10.01 14.46 38.16
N ALA A 578 -9.60 14.13 39.40
CA ALA A 578 -8.30 13.53 39.66
C ALA A 578 -8.03 12.24 38.87
N TYR A 579 -9.07 11.45 38.59
CA TYR A 579 -8.94 10.24 37.76
C TYR A 579 -8.71 10.52 36.27
N ALA A 580 -9.13 11.69 35.78
CA ALA A 580 -9.09 12.05 34.39
C ALA A 580 -7.84 12.88 34.02
N LEU A 581 -7.26 13.58 34.99
CA LEU A 581 -6.16 14.51 34.77
C LEU A 581 -4.95 13.86 34.04
N PRO A 582 -4.47 12.64 34.42
CA PRO A 582 -3.37 12.00 33.69
C PRO A 582 -3.68 11.74 32.21
N ALA A 583 -4.92 11.34 31.91
CA ALA A 583 -5.36 11.07 30.53
C ALA A 583 -5.42 12.37 29.71
N VAL A 584 -6.00 13.43 30.28
CA VAL A 584 -6.08 14.75 29.64
C VAL A 584 -4.68 15.27 29.32
N GLN A 585 -3.76 15.22 30.27
CA GLN A 585 -2.38 15.67 30.08
C GLN A 585 -1.63 14.85 29.03
N ALA A 586 -1.73 13.52 29.07
CA ALA A 586 -1.07 12.65 28.11
C ALA A 586 -1.56 12.89 26.68
N LEU A 587 -2.87 12.94 26.47
CA LEU A 587 -3.47 13.19 25.16
C LEU A 587 -3.22 14.61 24.65
N HIS A 588 -3.14 15.59 25.55
CA HIS A 588 -2.78 16.96 25.19
C HIS A 588 -1.33 17.05 24.72
N ARG A 589 -0.39 16.48 25.47
CA ARG A 589 1.02 16.41 25.04
C ARG A 589 1.21 15.64 23.74
N ALA A 590 0.37 14.66 23.49
CA ALA A 590 0.38 13.90 22.23
C ALA A 590 -0.26 14.67 21.04
N GLY A 591 -0.88 15.83 21.29
CA GLY A 591 -1.59 16.57 20.25
C GLY A 591 -2.93 15.97 19.83
N VAL A 592 -3.43 14.95 20.56
CA VAL A 592 -4.71 14.30 20.29
C VAL A 592 -5.88 15.19 20.72
N ILE A 593 -5.73 15.92 21.82
CA ILE A 593 -6.70 16.93 22.28
C ILE A 593 -6.05 18.30 22.34
N ASN A 594 -6.70 19.30 21.72
CA ASN A 594 -6.16 20.66 21.61
C ASN A 594 -6.95 21.72 22.40
N GLY A 595 -8.02 21.32 23.09
CA GLY A 595 -8.85 22.22 23.86
C GLY A 595 -9.73 23.17 23.03
N MET A 596 -10.14 24.27 23.65
CA MET A 596 -10.96 25.32 23.05
C MET A 596 -10.10 26.53 22.65
N PRO A 597 -10.61 27.42 21.76
CA PRO A 597 -9.86 28.60 21.33
C PRO A 597 -9.43 29.57 22.47
N ASP A 598 -10.10 29.50 23.62
CA ASP A 598 -9.77 30.27 24.83
C ASP A 598 -8.68 29.62 25.72
N GLY A 599 -8.11 28.49 25.24
CA GLY A 599 -7.10 27.72 25.96
C GLY A 599 -7.65 26.81 27.06
N SER A 600 -8.98 26.67 27.21
CA SER A 600 -9.61 25.78 28.17
C SER A 600 -9.84 24.39 27.62
N PHE A 601 -9.89 23.37 28.48
CA PHE A 601 -10.30 22.00 28.12
C PHE A 601 -11.80 21.75 28.32
N ARG A 602 -12.40 22.35 29.33
CA ARG A 602 -13.80 22.18 29.74
C ARG A 602 -14.15 20.73 30.06
N PRO A 603 -13.57 20.15 31.12
CA PRO A 603 -13.64 18.71 31.39
C PRO A 603 -15.06 18.16 31.57
N TYR A 604 -15.98 18.93 32.12
CA TYR A 604 -17.35 18.49 32.40
C TYR A 604 -18.36 18.78 31.28
N ASP A 605 -17.97 19.56 30.26
CA ASP A 605 -18.82 19.75 29.09
C ASP A 605 -18.99 18.43 28.36
N THR A 606 -20.15 18.22 27.73
CA THR A 606 -20.42 17.04 26.91
C THR A 606 -19.66 17.13 25.58
N ALA A 607 -19.11 15.99 25.13
CA ALA A 607 -18.47 15.91 23.82
C ALA A 607 -19.52 15.81 22.72
N THR A 608 -19.28 16.53 21.61
CA THR A 608 -20.11 16.40 20.42
C THR A 608 -19.63 15.25 19.53
N ARG A 609 -20.52 14.78 18.63
CA ARG A 609 -20.24 13.70 17.68
C ARG A 609 -19.07 14.07 16.76
N GLU A 610 -18.98 15.33 16.30
CA GLU A 610 -17.85 15.79 15.50
C GLU A 610 -16.52 15.86 16.29
N GLN A 611 -16.57 16.25 17.57
CA GLN A 611 -15.38 16.24 18.42
C GLN A 611 -14.85 14.82 18.66
N ALA A 612 -15.75 13.83 18.79
CA ALA A 612 -15.35 12.44 18.87
C ALA A 612 -14.62 11.97 17.61
N CYS A 613 -15.10 12.34 16.42
CA CYS A 613 -14.39 12.03 15.17
C CYS A 613 -12.99 12.64 15.15
N VAL A 614 -12.84 13.91 15.56
CA VAL A 614 -11.54 14.61 15.56
C VAL A 614 -10.51 13.92 16.45
N VAL A 615 -10.89 13.55 17.69
CA VAL A 615 -9.93 12.91 18.62
C VAL A 615 -9.59 11.47 18.21
N LEU A 616 -10.50 10.78 17.52
CA LEU A 616 -10.24 9.45 16.97
C LEU A 616 -9.31 9.50 15.75
N CYS A 617 -9.45 10.49 14.88
CA CYS A 617 -8.53 10.71 13.77
C CYS A 617 -7.13 11.14 14.24
N ALA A 618 -7.04 11.81 15.40
CA ALA A 618 -5.77 12.30 15.94
C ALA A 618 -5.00 11.24 16.73
N LEU A 619 -5.65 10.12 17.09
CA LEU A 619 -5.05 9.00 17.81
C LEU A 619 -4.28 8.09 16.88
#